data_20b375b5621d5e0deec6580b6d3912b4
#
_entry.id   20b375b5621d5e0deec6580b6d3912b4
#
_cell.length_a   1.000
_cell.length_b   1.000
_cell.length_c   1.000
_cell.angle_alpha   90.00
_cell.angle_beta   90.00
_cell.angle_gamma   90.00
#
_symmetry.space_group_name_H-M   'P 1'
#
loop_
_entity.id
_entity.type
_entity.pdbx_description
1 polymer ?
#
loop_
_entity_poly.entity_id
_entity_poly.type
_entity_poly.pdbx_seq_one_letter_code
_entity_poly.pdbx_strand_id
1 'polypeptide(L)'
;MKLNLSRKLFLGASLLVSIPLIISIFISKEKSESALEQTVTYGLTSSAEKLAILTDYVVETHLAVIRSISQSPYILRELDQFSGDPTAYNDEDRKDIQKTLFKKLKALDGGCKEIWLANDQGRIFVGATISGNMKANNNINIKDRVYYQNVLRTEKAQYSEALLSKSDNKAIMVFASPVFDGKGKLKGVLGLDITLDFLVDVIANQKVGDTGYACLINKEGTIVAHPDKTFILKKNYLESDDKNQIFHDMIAGKEGYGFYNEMGKERLAAYTPIKANGWSVFVSQEESEFKAASRSIQRVLITLFFFVVIIAVVITFFFTRGITLPIQQIVSGLKKTAVELHSGSSSIANSGQTLANNSSEQAASLEETAASLEEITSMTNRNSENASNA
;
A
#
# COMPACT_ATOMS: atom_id res chain seq x y z
N MET A 1 -6.23 -28.42 41.44
CA MET A 1 -5.28 -27.52 42.18
C MET A 1 -5.97 -26.17 42.35
N LYS A 2 -6.46 -25.82 43.55
CA LYS A 2 -7.15 -24.53 43.79
C LYS A 2 -6.05 -23.42 43.81
N LEU A 3 -6.10 -22.54 42.78
CA LEU A 3 -5.20 -21.38 42.72
C LEU A 3 -5.41 -20.47 43.93
N ASN A 4 -4.34 -20.07 44.58
CA ASN A 4 -4.32 -19.10 45.68
C ASN A 4 -4.85 -17.73 45.19
N LEU A 5 -5.50 -16.96 46.04
CA LEU A 5 -6.12 -15.67 45.69
C LEU A 5 -5.15 -14.72 44.93
N SER A 6 -3.88 -14.65 45.40
CA SER A 6 -2.85 -13.86 44.71
C SER A 6 -2.57 -14.29 43.28
N ARG A 7 -2.55 -15.60 43.01
CA ARG A 7 -2.41 -16.14 41.64
C ARG A 7 -3.61 -15.87 40.76
N LYS A 8 -4.84 -15.90 41.32
CA LYS A 8 -6.08 -15.55 40.58
C LYS A 8 -6.08 -14.08 40.23
N LEU A 9 -5.72 -13.19 41.14
CA LEU A 9 -5.61 -11.76 40.90
C LEU A 9 -4.53 -11.43 39.87
N PHE A 10 -3.35 -12.08 39.97
CA PHE A 10 -2.27 -11.90 38.99
C PHE A 10 -2.69 -12.33 37.59
N LEU A 11 -3.27 -13.51 37.42
CA LEU A 11 -3.76 -14.00 36.14
C LEU A 11 -4.89 -13.15 35.58
N GLY A 12 -5.85 -12.76 36.41
CA GLY A 12 -6.96 -11.89 36.01
C GLY A 12 -6.48 -10.53 35.52
N ALA A 13 -5.59 -9.87 36.26
CA ALA A 13 -5.01 -8.58 35.85
C ALA A 13 -4.17 -8.69 34.57
N SER A 14 -3.35 -9.74 34.44
CA SER A 14 -2.57 -9.97 33.24
C SER A 14 -3.44 -10.21 32.00
N LEU A 15 -4.51 -11.02 32.11
CA LEU A 15 -5.46 -11.27 31.02
C LEU A 15 -6.26 -10.01 30.63
N LEU A 16 -6.65 -9.21 31.62
CA LEU A 16 -7.42 -8.00 31.39
C LEU A 16 -6.63 -6.93 30.60
N VAL A 17 -5.30 -6.91 30.74
CA VAL A 17 -4.40 -6.02 30.00
C VAL A 17 -4.01 -6.63 28.65
N SER A 18 -3.67 -7.92 28.62
CA SER A 18 -3.11 -8.57 27.41
C SER A 18 -4.13 -8.81 26.32
N ILE A 19 -5.38 -9.21 26.66
CA ILE A 19 -6.40 -9.51 25.65
C ILE A 19 -6.76 -8.30 24.78
N PRO A 20 -7.11 -7.12 25.34
CA PRO A 20 -7.40 -5.94 24.51
C PRO A 20 -6.23 -5.50 23.65
N LEU A 21 -4.98 -5.62 24.16
CA LEU A 21 -3.79 -5.28 23.40
C LEU A 21 -3.55 -6.23 22.22
N ILE A 22 -3.74 -7.54 22.41
CA ILE A 22 -3.62 -8.51 21.32
C ILE A 22 -4.68 -8.24 20.24
N ILE A 23 -5.92 -7.98 20.64
CA ILE A 23 -7.01 -7.63 19.73
C ILE A 23 -6.65 -6.33 18.97
N SER A 24 -6.13 -5.32 19.67
CA SER A 24 -5.72 -4.05 19.06
C SER A 24 -4.60 -4.24 18.03
N ILE A 25 -3.61 -5.10 18.30
CA ILE A 25 -2.54 -5.41 17.34
C ILE A 25 -3.11 -6.09 16.10
N PHE A 26 -4.04 -7.02 16.26
CA PHE A 26 -4.66 -7.74 15.15
C PHE A 26 -5.49 -6.80 14.26
N ILE A 27 -6.35 -5.97 14.86
CA ILE A 27 -7.14 -4.95 14.15
C ILE A 27 -6.24 -3.93 13.47
N SER A 28 -5.18 -3.48 14.15
CA SER A 28 -4.22 -2.52 13.60
C SER A 28 -3.48 -3.08 12.39
N LYS A 29 -3.16 -4.38 12.38
CA LYS A 29 -2.53 -5.04 11.23
C LYS A 29 -3.44 -4.94 10.00
N GLU A 30 -4.66 -5.43 10.10
CA GLU A 30 -5.61 -5.47 8.98
C GLU A 30 -5.93 -4.05 8.46
N LYS A 31 -6.19 -3.11 9.38
CA LYS A 31 -6.46 -1.71 9.04
C LYS A 31 -5.26 -1.01 8.40
N SER A 32 -4.05 -1.26 8.89
CA SER A 32 -2.83 -0.67 8.35
C SER A 32 -2.51 -1.20 6.95
N GLU A 33 -2.65 -2.52 6.71
CA GLU A 33 -2.44 -3.10 5.38
C GLU A 33 -3.45 -2.54 4.37
N SER A 34 -4.74 -2.52 4.70
CA SER A 34 -5.79 -1.98 3.83
C SER A 34 -5.60 -0.47 3.55
N ALA A 35 -5.27 0.32 4.57
CA ALA A 35 -5.05 1.76 4.41
C ALA A 35 -3.82 2.08 3.55
N LEU A 36 -2.74 1.30 3.70
CA LEU A 36 -1.53 1.44 2.88
C LEU A 36 -1.81 1.03 1.43
N GLU A 37 -2.48 -0.09 1.19
CA GLU A 37 -2.89 -0.52 -0.15
C GLU A 37 -3.75 0.55 -0.83
N GLN A 38 -4.73 1.10 -0.13
CA GLN A 38 -5.58 2.18 -0.65
C GLN A 38 -4.77 3.45 -0.97
N THR A 39 -3.83 3.82 -0.10
CA THR A 39 -2.97 4.99 -0.32
C THR A 39 -2.04 4.80 -1.51
N VAL A 40 -1.43 3.62 -1.63
CA VAL A 40 -0.57 3.26 -2.77
C VAL A 40 -1.39 3.23 -4.05
N THR A 41 -2.55 2.58 -4.06
CA THR A 41 -3.46 2.53 -5.21
C THR A 41 -3.82 3.94 -5.70
N TYR A 42 -4.19 4.84 -4.79
CA TYR A 42 -4.48 6.22 -5.13
C TYR A 42 -3.27 6.95 -5.76
N GLY A 43 -2.08 6.76 -5.17
CA GLY A 43 -0.84 7.32 -5.69
C GLY A 43 -0.47 6.80 -7.09
N LEU A 44 -0.62 5.49 -7.31
CA LEU A 44 -0.39 4.84 -8.60
C LEU A 44 -1.39 5.34 -9.65
N THR A 45 -2.69 5.41 -9.31
CA THR A 45 -3.75 5.90 -10.21
C THR A 45 -3.49 7.35 -10.64
N SER A 46 -3.21 8.23 -9.67
CA SER A 46 -2.88 9.64 -9.97
C SER A 46 -1.64 9.78 -10.85
N SER A 47 -0.64 8.91 -10.65
CA SER A 47 0.57 8.91 -11.48
C SER A 47 0.29 8.40 -12.90
N ALA A 48 -0.52 7.35 -13.05
CA ALA A 48 -0.94 6.83 -14.35
C ALA A 48 -1.72 7.87 -15.15
N GLU A 49 -2.69 8.55 -14.53
CA GLU A 49 -3.47 9.62 -15.14
C GLU A 49 -2.58 10.79 -15.65
N LYS A 50 -1.63 11.24 -14.81
CA LYS A 50 -0.69 12.29 -15.20
C LYS A 50 0.18 11.90 -16.39
N LEU A 51 0.66 10.66 -16.40
CA LEU A 51 1.47 10.13 -17.51
C LEU A 51 0.64 9.94 -18.79
N ALA A 52 -0.62 9.55 -18.69
CA ALA A 52 -1.52 9.48 -19.83
C ALA A 52 -1.73 10.87 -20.46
N ILE A 53 -2.04 11.88 -19.62
CA ILE A 53 -2.21 13.28 -20.07
C ILE A 53 -0.92 13.79 -20.72
N LEU A 54 0.23 13.51 -20.12
CA LEU A 54 1.53 13.92 -20.67
C LEU A 54 1.80 13.25 -22.02
N THR A 55 1.49 11.97 -22.15
CA THR A 55 1.66 11.24 -23.42
C THR A 55 0.69 11.73 -24.48
N ASP A 56 -0.58 12.01 -24.14
CA ASP A 56 -1.54 12.66 -25.02
C ASP A 56 -0.99 14.00 -25.54
N TYR A 57 -0.46 14.82 -24.64
CA TYR A 57 0.12 16.11 -25.00
C TYR A 57 1.33 15.96 -25.97
N VAL A 58 2.20 14.97 -25.74
CA VAL A 58 3.32 14.66 -26.64
C VAL A 58 2.81 14.32 -28.04
N VAL A 59 1.81 13.41 -28.13
CA VAL A 59 1.25 12.98 -29.42
C VAL A 59 0.61 14.16 -30.16
N GLU A 60 -0.28 14.89 -29.52
CA GLU A 60 -0.99 16.02 -30.12
C GLU A 60 -0.05 17.16 -30.52
N THR A 61 0.95 17.45 -29.70
CA THR A 61 1.95 18.49 -30.01
C THR A 61 2.75 18.14 -31.27
N HIS A 62 3.24 16.88 -31.37
CA HIS A 62 4.03 16.49 -32.54
C HIS A 62 3.17 16.39 -33.82
N LEU A 63 1.90 16.00 -33.71
CA LEU A 63 0.95 16.10 -34.84
C LEU A 63 0.73 17.55 -35.27
N ALA A 64 0.60 18.49 -34.35
CA ALA A 64 0.45 19.90 -34.69
C ALA A 64 1.71 20.47 -35.34
N VAL A 65 2.88 20.11 -34.79
CA VAL A 65 4.19 20.53 -35.32
C VAL A 65 4.40 20.05 -36.76
N ILE A 66 4.20 18.73 -37.00
CA ILE A 66 4.44 18.19 -38.36
C ILE A 66 3.45 18.77 -39.37
N ARG A 67 2.21 19.03 -38.97
CA ARG A 67 1.19 19.72 -39.80
C ARG A 67 1.64 21.15 -40.10
N SER A 68 2.10 21.90 -39.14
CA SER A 68 2.59 23.27 -39.34
C SER A 68 3.80 23.32 -40.29
N ILE A 69 4.74 22.35 -40.15
CA ILE A 69 5.92 22.29 -41.03
C ILE A 69 5.50 21.91 -42.45
N SER A 70 4.59 20.92 -42.63
CA SER A 70 4.13 20.46 -43.96
C SER A 70 3.42 21.55 -44.75
N GLN A 71 2.80 22.51 -44.09
CA GLN A 71 2.09 23.64 -44.70
C GLN A 71 2.98 24.89 -44.90
N SER A 72 4.26 24.81 -44.56
CA SER A 72 5.11 25.99 -44.70
C SER A 72 5.35 26.34 -46.17
N PRO A 73 5.27 27.64 -46.55
CA PRO A 73 5.47 28.06 -47.93
C PRO A 73 6.79 27.62 -48.57
N TYR A 74 7.81 27.43 -47.74
CA TYR A 74 9.10 26.92 -48.21
C TYR A 74 9.00 25.46 -48.69
N ILE A 75 8.39 24.56 -47.89
CA ILE A 75 8.20 23.13 -48.25
C ILE A 75 7.33 23.02 -49.49
N LEU A 76 6.29 23.83 -49.59
CA LEU A 76 5.38 23.84 -50.74
C LEU A 76 6.14 24.27 -52.02
N ARG A 77 6.92 25.37 -51.95
CA ARG A 77 7.70 25.86 -53.10
C ARG A 77 8.72 24.84 -53.56
N GLU A 78 9.47 24.24 -52.64
CA GLU A 78 10.47 23.23 -52.95
C GLU A 78 9.84 22.00 -53.62
N LEU A 79 8.68 21.55 -53.14
CA LEU A 79 7.95 20.43 -53.75
C LEU A 79 7.31 20.77 -55.11
N ASP A 80 6.90 22.02 -55.36
CA ASP A 80 6.37 22.45 -56.63
C ASP A 80 7.44 22.48 -57.75
N GLN A 81 8.70 22.78 -57.42
CA GLN A 81 9.83 22.67 -58.32
C GLN A 81 10.16 21.24 -58.72
N PHE A 82 9.71 20.27 -57.92
CA PHE A 82 10.01 18.85 -58.04
C PHE A 82 8.81 18.08 -58.62
N SER A 83 8.47 18.33 -59.84
CA SER A 83 7.37 17.64 -60.54
C SER A 83 7.77 16.23 -60.97
N GLY A 84 7.72 15.26 -60.04
CA GLY A 84 7.47 13.87 -60.42
C GLY A 84 8.65 12.89 -60.38
N ASP A 85 9.88 13.25 -60.58
CA ASP A 85 11.01 12.28 -60.56
C ASP A 85 12.02 12.63 -59.43
N PRO A 86 12.12 11.80 -58.38
CA PRO A 86 13.12 12.01 -57.34
C PRO A 86 14.61 11.92 -57.79
N THR A 87 14.84 11.39 -59.01
CA THR A 87 16.17 11.27 -59.61
C THR A 87 16.57 12.55 -60.31
N ALA A 88 15.67 13.46 -60.57
CA ALA A 88 15.90 14.73 -61.25
C ALA A 88 16.48 15.82 -60.35
N TYR A 89 16.62 15.54 -59.04
CA TYR A 89 17.26 16.47 -58.14
C TYR A 89 18.75 16.56 -58.37
N ASN A 90 19.26 17.78 -58.58
CA ASN A 90 20.69 17.98 -58.43
C ASN A 90 21.07 17.97 -56.91
N ASP A 91 22.33 17.73 -56.65
CA ASP A 91 22.84 17.62 -55.25
C ASP A 91 22.76 18.94 -54.48
N GLU A 92 22.69 20.07 -55.15
CA GLU A 92 22.64 21.40 -54.57
C GLU A 92 21.22 21.72 -54.01
N ASP A 93 20.18 21.46 -54.77
CA ASP A 93 18.81 21.61 -54.36
C ASP A 93 18.49 20.73 -53.15
N ARG A 94 18.96 19.49 -53.15
CA ARG A 94 18.82 18.59 -52.00
C ARG A 94 19.46 19.14 -50.72
N LYS A 95 20.65 19.75 -50.84
CA LYS A 95 21.38 20.33 -49.72
C LYS A 95 20.62 21.48 -49.06
N ASP A 96 19.94 22.31 -49.83
CA ASP A 96 19.22 23.46 -49.31
C ASP A 96 17.97 23.02 -48.55
N ILE A 97 17.19 22.03 -49.08
CA ILE A 97 16.06 21.45 -48.37
C ILE A 97 16.55 20.76 -47.11
N GLN A 98 17.61 19.96 -47.18
CA GLN A 98 18.19 19.28 -46.02
C GLN A 98 18.61 20.25 -44.95
N LYS A 99 19.25 21.36 -45.29
CA LYS A 99 19.65 22.40 -44.34
C LYS A 99 18.46 23.03 -43.65
N THR A 100 17.38 23.25 -44.37
CA THR A 100 16.14 23.79 -43.81
C THR A 100 15.45 22.78 -42.90
N LEU A 101 15.35 21.52 -43.32
CA LEU A 101 14.78 20.44 -42.48
C LEU A 101 15.61 20.26 -41.22
N PHE A 102 16.97 20.27 -41.35
CA PHE A 102 17.86 20.20 -40.20
C PHE A 102 17.67 21.36 -39.23
N LYS A 103 17.53 22.60 -39.74
CA LYS A 103 17.26 23.77 -38.90
C LYS A 103 15.94 23.63 -38.15
N LYS A 104 14.91 23.13 -38.84
CA LYS A 104 13.63 22.87 -38.22
C LYS A 104 13.69 21.73 -37.18
N LEU A 105 14.34 20.61 -37.51
CA LEU A 105 14.54 19.50 -36.59
C LEU A 105 15.28 19.91 -35.33
N LYS A 106 16.36 20.71 -35.48
CA LYS A 106 17.16 21.21 -34.38
C LYS A 106 16.41 22.18 -33.45
N ALA A 107 15.36 22.84 -33.97
CA ALA A 107 14.50 23.72 -33.18
C ALA A 107 13.41 22.97 -32.43
N LEU A 108 13.27 21.66 -32.69
CA LEU A 108 12.31 20.79 -31.99
C LEU A 108 13.01 20.13 -30.82
N ASP A 109 12.38 20.19 -29.65
CA ASP A 109 12.73 19.40 -28.49
C ASP A 109 11.95 18.08 -28.49
N GLY A 110 12.24 17.19 -27.52
CA GLY A 110 11.38 16.04 -27.27
C GLY A 110 11.71 14.78 -28.07
N GLY A 111 13.01 14.47 -28.22
CA GLY A 111 13.45 13.19 -28.76
C GLY A 111 13.30 13.03 -30.28
N CYS A 112 13.11 14.15 -31.00
CA CYS A 112 13.05 14.17 -32.46
C CYS A 112 14.37 13.66 -33.04
N LYS A 113 14.32 12.58 -33.82
CA LYS A 113 15.48 11.89 -34.39
C LYS A 113 15.76 12.30 -35.82
N GLU A 114 14.72 12.28 -36.64
CA GLU A 114 14.82 12.45 -38.07
C GLU A 114 13.56 13.15 -38.60
N ILE A 115 13.72 14.04 -39.58
CA ILE A 115 12.67 14.63 -40.40
C ILE A 115 12.94 14.34 -41.85
N TRP A 116 11.93 13.91 -42.59
CA TRP A 116 12.11 13.45 -43.97
C TRP A 116 10.90 13.77 -44.87
N LEU A 117 11.13 13.83 -46.18
CA LEU A 117 10.11 13.97 -47.19
C LEU A 117 10.10 12.72 -48.09
N ALA A 118 8.91 12.15 -48.27
CA ALA A 118 8.67 11.06 -49.21
C ALA A 118 7.71 11.52 -50.30
N ASN A 119 7.89 11.00 -51.53
CA ASN A 119 6.95 11.23 -52.63
C ASN A 119 5.69 10.37 -52.51
N ASP A 120 4.78 10.51 -53.48
CA ASP A 120 3.49 9.79 -53.58
C ASP A 120 3.64 8.25 -53.80
N GLN A 121 4.88 7.78 -54.09
CA GLN A 121 5.21 6.37 -54.20
C GLN A 121 5.90 5.81 -52.92
N GLY A 122 6.02 6.62 -51.88
CA GLY A 122 6.62 6.23 -50.59
C GLY A 122 8.15 6.23 -50.59
N ARG A 123 8.81 6.76 -51.58
CA ARG A 123 10.27 6.86 -51.62
C ARG A 123 10.72 8.12 -50.86
N ILE A 124 11.54 7.94 -49.83
CA ILE A 124 12.14 9.05 -49.12
C ILE A 124 13.27 9.60 -49.97
N PHE A 125 13.20 10.86 -50.36
CA PHE A 125 14.16 11.49 -51.28
C PHE A 125 15.03 12.55 -50.59
N VAL A 126 14.60 13.09 -49.46
CA VAL A 126 15.38 14.04 -48.68
C VAL A 126 15.02 13.89 -47.19
N GLY A 127 15.99 14.09 -46.33
CA GLY A 127 15.80 14.05 -44.87
C GLY A 127 17.02 14.62 -44.13
N ALA A 128 16.81 14.91 -42.86
CA ALA A 128 17.84 15.37 -41.95
C ALA A 128 17.72 14.63 -40.62
N THR A 129 18.86 14.24 -40.06
CA THR A 129 18.94 13.61 -38.75
C THR A 129 19.52 14.61 -37.72
N ILE A 130 19.15 14.44 -36.44
CA ILE A 130 19.65 15.32 -35.36
C ILE A 130 21.17 15.25 -35.20
N SER A 131 21.79 14.16 -35.60
CA SER A 131 23.27 14.01 -35.62
C SER A 131 23.99 14.82 -36.72
N GLY A 132 23.22 15.48 -37.57
CA GLY A 132 23.78 16.24 -38.70
C GLY A 132 24.22 15.38 -39.90
N ASN A 133 24.14 14.07 -39.81
CA ASN A 133 24.42 13.16 -40.92
C ASN A 133 23.28 13.22 -41.93
N MET A 134 23.46 14.04 -42.92
CA MET A 134 22.53 14.18 -44.04
C MET A 134 22.75 13.03 -45.02
N LYS A 135 22.15 11.88 -44.75
CA LYS A 135 22.09 10.82 -45.76
C LYS A 135 20.89 11.07 -46.66
N ALA A 136 21.16 11.45 -47.88
CA ALA A 136 20.20 11.26 -48.96
C ALA A 136 20.01 9.74 -49.13
N ASN A 137 19.08 9.16 -48.39
CA ASN A 137 18.83 7.72 -48.43
C ASN A 137 17.76 7.42 -49.49
N ASN A 138 18.17 7.55 -50.78
CA ASN A 138 17.34 7.31 -51.94
C ASN A 138 16.73 5.87 -52.03
N ASN A 139 17.13 4.99 -51.08
CA ASN A 139 16.75 3.59 -51.11
C ASN A 139 15.68 3.23 -50.07
N ILE A 140 15.24 4.15 -49.20
CA ILE A 140 14.20 3.85 -48.21
C ILE A 140 12.85 4.08 -48.88
N ASN A 141 12.03 2.99 -48.93
CA ASN A 141 10.66 3.06 -49.33
C ASN A 141 9.76 2.70 -48.14
N ILE A 142 8.72 3.51 -47.92
CA ILE A 142 7.78 3.41 -46.81
C ILE A 142 6.35 3.13 -47.28
N LYS A 143 6.18 2.74 -48.56
CA LYS A 143 4.86 2.46 -49.15
C LYS A 143 4.08 1.36 -48.41
N ASP A 144 4.79 0.42 -47.81
CA ASP A 144 4.28 -0.67 -46.97
C ASP A 144 3.86 -0.23 -45.55
N ARG A 145 4.20 0.96 -45.16
CA ARG A 145 3.91 1.46 -43.79
C ARG A 145 2.46 1.92 -43.68
N VAL A 146 1.74 1.42 -42.67
CA VAL A 146 0.34 1.72 -42.40
C VAL A 146 0.08 3.23 -42.23
N TYR A 147 0.92 3.92 -41.48
CA TYR A 147 0.79 5.37 -41.28
C TYR A 147 0.89 6.15 -42.59
N TYR A 148 1.79 5.75 -43.49
CA TYR A 148 1.92 6.37 -44.81
C TYR A 148 0.67 6.15 -45.68
N GLN A 149 0.17 4.91 -45.75
CA GLN A 149 -1.07 4.58 -46.48
C GLN A 149 -2.26 5.37 -45.89
N ASN A 150 -2.34 5.52 -44.56
CA ASN A 150 -3.39 6.29 -43.92
C ASN A 150 -3.30 7.78 -44.25
N VAL A 151 -2.11 8.37 -44.31
CA VAL A 151 -1.94 9.76 -44.79
C VAL A 151 -2.47 9.93 -46.21
N LEU A 152 -2.10 9.02 -47.13
CA LEU A 152 -2.56 9.10 -48.52
C LEU A 152 -4.07 8.95 -48.65
N ARG A 153 -4.69 8.06 -47.85
CA ARG A 153 -6.13 7.78 -47.90
C ARG A 153 -6.98 8.87 -47.26
N THR A 154 -6.50 9.42 -46.12
CA THR A 154 -7.29 10.37 -45.31
C THR A 154 -6.96 11.84 -45.59
N GLU A 155 -5.82 12.09 -46.24
CA GLU A 155 -5.28 13.42 -46.48
C GLU A 155 -5.12 14.25 -45.18
N LYS A 156 -4.91 13.56 -44.04
CA LYS A 156 -4.71 14.17 -42.72
C LYS A 156 -3.41 13.70 -42.12
N ALA A 157 -2.86 14.51 -41.22
CA ALA A 157 -1.73 14.11 -40.42
C ALA A 157 -2.05 12.87 -39.59
N GLN A 158 -1.12 11.94 -39.52
CA GLN A 158 -1.24 10.65 -38.86
C GLN A 158 0.00 10.39 -38.00
N TYR A 159 -0.12 9.48 -37.07
CA TYR A 159 1.01 8.90 -36.33
C TYR A 159 1.07 7.38 -36.60
N SER A 160 2.24 6.79 -36.36
CA SER A 160 2.41 5.34 -36.42
C SER A 160 2.21 4.70 -35.06
N GLU A 161 1.91 3.39 -35.03
CA GLU A 161 2.28 2.57 -33.88
C GLU A 161 3.80 2.61 -33.64
N ALA A 162 4.24 2.15 -32.48
CA ALA A 162 5.67 1.97 -32.21
C ALA A 162 6.26 0.94 -33.16
N LEU A 163 7.35 1.28 -33.85
CA LEU A 163 7.94 0.45 -34.89
C LEU A 163 9.47 0.61 -34.97
N LEU A 164 10.11 -0.28 -35.70
CA LEU A 164 11.54 -0.16 -35.99
C LEU A 164 11.75 0.72 -37.22
N SER A 165 12.63 1.71 -37.08
CA SER A 165 13.06 2.59 -38.19
C SER A 165 13.76 1.81 -39.27
N LYS A 166 13.41 2.08 -40.54
CA LYS A 166 14.14 1.51 -41.71
C LYS A 166 15.52 2.07 -41.91
N SER A 167 15.86 3.22 -41.25
CA SER A 167 17.16 3.86 -41.41
C SER A 167 18.27 3.25 -40.53
N ASP A 168 17.95 2.85 -39.29
CA ASP A 168 18.94 2.39 -38.31
C ASP A 168 18.42 1.30 -37.35
N ASN A 169 17.21 0.79 -37.59
CA ASN A 169 16.56 -0.26 -36.79
C ASN A 169 16.29 0.12 -35.32
N LYS A 170 16.26 1.42 -35.00
CA LYS A 170 15.87 1.89 -33.67
C LYS A 170 14.36 1.95 -33.52
N ALA A 171 13.89 1.75 -32.30
CA ALA A 171 12.48 1.87 -31.97
C ALA A 171 12.03 3.35 -32.02
N ILE A 172 11.04 3.64 -32.82
CA ILE A 172 10.51 4.99 -33.08
C ILE A 172 8.98 4.99 -33.15
N MET A 173 8.44 6.20 -33.02
CA MET A 173 7.10 6.57 -33.43
C MET A 173 7.22 7.63 -34.54
N VAL A 174 6.44 7.50 -35.61
CA VAL A 174 6.47 8.40 -36.76
C VAL A 174 5.22 9.28 -36.74
N PHE A 175 5.43 10.57 -36.88
CA PHE A 175 4.37 11.54 -37.16
C PHE A 175 4.48 11.97 -38.63
N ALA A 176 3.41 11.84 -39.39
CA ALA A 176 3.42 12.05 -40.82
C ALA A 176 2.27 12.98 -41.24
N SER A 177 2.55 13.92 -42.10
CA SER A 177 1.57 14.87 -42.63
C SER A 177 1.60 14.95 -44.13
N PRO A 178 0.44 15.02 -44.82
CA PRO A 178 0.41 15.21 -46.29
C PRO A 178 0.99 16.58 -46.63
N VAL A 179 1.62 16.65 -47.80
CA VAL A 179 2.11 17.90 -48.38
C VAL A 179 1.41 18.06 -49.72
N PHE A 180 0.71 19.20 -49.89
CA PHE A 180 -0.04 19.53 -51.08
C PHE A 180 0.71 20.59 -51.91
N ASP A 181 0.48 20.63 -53.22
CA ASP A 181 0.95 21.76 -54.04
C ASP A 181 0.00 22.98 -53.89
N GLY A 182 0.38 24.09 -54.55
CA GLY A 182 -0.43 25.32 -54.55
C GLY A 182 -1.81 25.17 -55.19
N LYS A 183 -2.11 24.03 -55.83
CA LYS A 183 -3.39 23.65 -56.39
C LYS A 183 -4.18 22.67 -55.57
N GLY A 184 -3.69 22.28 -54.41
CA GLY A 184 -4.33 21.34 -53.49
C GLY A 184 -4.15 19.85 -53.90
N LYS A 185 -3.24 19.53 -54.83
CA LYS A 185 -2.89 18.16 -55.14
C LYS A 185 -1.84 17.61 -54.24
N LEU A 186 -2.06 16.39 -53.69
CA LEU A 186 -1.08 15.69 -52.85
C LEU A 186 0.19 15.41 -53.64
N LYS A 187 1.33 15.87 -53.14
CA LYS A 187 2.69 15.71 -53.72
C LYS A 187 3.56 14.74 -52.94
N GLY A 188 3.31 14.57 -51.67
CA GLY A 188 4.10 13.70 -50.85
C GLY A 188 3.72 13.75 -49.37
N VAL A 189 4.57 13.19 -48.55
CA VAL A 189 4.39 13.07 -47.10
C VAL A 189 5.63 13.57 -46.40
N LEU A 190 5.45 14.51 -45.49
CA LEU A 190 6.48 14.92 -44.52
C LEU A 190 6.38 14.05 -43.28
N GLY A 191 7.47 13.44 -42.84
CA GLY A 191 7.55 12.63 -41.64
C GLY A 191 8.53 13.16 -40.62
N LEU A 192 8.24 12.92 -39.36
CA LEU A 192 9.05 13.22 -38.18
C LEU A 192 9.14 11.97 -37.31
N ASP A 193 10.33 11.44 -37.14
CA ASP A 193 10.59 10.28 -36.30
C ASP A 193 10.99 10.74 -34.90
N ILE A 194 10.30 10.20 -33.88
CA ILE A 194 10.62 10.37 -32.46
C ILE A 194 11.10 9.05 -31.92
N THR A 195 12.20 9.08 -31.16
CA THR A 195 12.72 7.87 -30.50
C THR A 195 11.81 7.44 -29.34
N LEU A 196 11.58 6.14 -29.18
CA LEU A 196 10.89 5.63 -27.98
C LEU A 196 11.74 5.85 -26.70
N ASP A 197 13.05 6.02 -26.83
CA ASP A 197 13.92 6.43 -25.71
C ASP A 197 13.43 7.71 -25.03
N PHE A 198 12.93 8.67 -25.80
CA PHE A 198 12.34 9.88 -25.24
C PHE A 198 11.13 9.59 -24.35
N LEU A 199 10.22 8.70 -24.78
CA LEU A 199 9.09 8.28 -23.97
C LEU A 199 9.54 7.53 -22.70
N VAL A 200 10.60 6.71 -22.81
CA VAL A 200 11.20 6.04 -21.66
C VAL A 200 11.74 7.07 -20.65
N ASP A 201 12.46 8.09 -21.12
CA ASP A 201 13.03 9.13 -20.25
C ASP A 201 11.92 9.93 -19.52
N VAL A 202 10.83 10.24 -20.22
CA VAL A 202 9.65 10.89 -19.63
C VAL A 202 9.01 10.03 -18.56
N ILE A 203 8.94 8.70 -18.76
CA ILE A 203 8.31 7.74 -17.88
C ILE A 203 9.24 7.33 -16.73
N ALA A 204 10.52 7.03 -17.03
CA ALA A 204 11.48 6.54 -16.04
C ALA A 204 11.80 7.56 -14.94
N ASN A 205 11.63 8.85 -15.21
CA ASN A 205 11.79 9.91 -14.22
C ASN A 205 10.65 9.97 -13.20
N GLN A 206 9.57 9.23 -13.42
CA GLN A 206 8.45 9.10 -12.48
C GLN A 206 8.72 7.97 -11.49
N LYS A 207 9.51 8.28 -10.46
CA LYS A 207 9.70 7.34 -9.34
C LYS A 207 8.43 7.28 -8.51
N VAL A 208 7.97 6.07 -8.25
CA VAL A 208 6.86 5.78 -7.34
C VAL A 208 7.37 4.80 -6.28
N GLY A 209 7.59 5.30 -5.06
CA GLY A 209 8.29 4.55 -4.03
C GLY A 209 9.73 4.21 -4.45
N ASP A 210 10.25 3.11 -3.94
CA ASP A 210 11.61 2.63 -4.22
C ASP A 210 11.65 1.62 -5.39
N THR A 211 10.59 0.83 -5.56
CA THR A 211 10.51 -0.27 -6.54
C THR A 211 9.57 0.02 -7.71
N GLY A 212 8.83 1.15 -7.63
CA GLY A 212 7.82 1.48 -8.61
C GLY A 212 8.40 2.03 -9.91
N TYR A 213 7.70 1.73 -11.01
CA TYR A 213 8.00 2.24 -12.35
C TYR A 213 6.72 2.36 -13.18
N ALA A 214 6.83 3.09 -14.29
CA ALA A 214 5.77 3.19 -15.27
C ALA A 214 6.14 2.48 -16.58
N CYS A 215 5.12 2.02 -17.30
CA CYS A 215 5.25 1.34 -18.58
C CYS A 215 4.13 1.76 -19.53
N LEU A 216 4.43 1.84 -20.82
CA LEU A 216 3.42 2.00 -21.88
C LEU A 216 3.28 0.71 -22.67
N ILE A 217 2.04 0.33 -22.95
CA ILE A 217 1.71 -0.75 -23.88
C ILE A 217 0.82 -0.24 -25.00
N ASN A 218 0.98 -0.81 -26.18
CA ASN A 218 0.09 -0.53 -27.30
C ASN A 218 -1.20 -1.36 -27.25
N LYS A 219 -2.06 -1.20 -28.26
CA LYS A 219 -3.37 -1.90 -28.35
C LYS A 219 -3.26 -3.42 -28.44
N GLU A 220 -2.12 -3.93 -28.85
CA GLU A 220 -1.81 -5.35 -28.95
C GLU A 220 -1.16 -5.90 -27.67
N GLY A 221 -0.95 -5.08 -26.63
CA GLY A 221 -0.29 -5.48 -25.38
C GLY A 221 1.23 -5.49 -25.45
N THR A 222 1.83 -5.03 -26.57
CA THR A 222 3.29 -4.95 -26.73
C THR A 222 3.83 -3.76 -25.97
N ILE A 223 4.96 -3.95 -25.28
CA ILE A 223 5.64 -2.88 -24.52
C ILE A 223 6.24 -1.85 -25.48
N VAL A 224 5.85 -0.60 -25.30
CA VAL A 224 6.33 0.56 -26.06
C VAL A 224 7.38 1.35 -25.31
N ALA A 225 7.21 1.50 -24.00
CA ALA A 225 8.17 2.14 -23.12
C ALA A 225 8.25 1.41 -21.77
N HIS A 226 9.47 1.16 -21.32
CA HIS A 226 9.76 0.45 -20.06
C HIS A 226 11.14 0.87 -19.57
N PRO A 227 11.41 0.96 -18.24
CA PRO A 227 12.75 1.26 -17.71
C PRO A 227 13.82 0.29 -18.20
N ASP A 228 13.50 -1.00 -18.28
CA ASP A 228 14.34 -1.98 -18.98
C ASP A 228 14.04 -1.94 -20.48
N LYS A 229 14.95 -1.27 -21.22
CA LYS A 229 14.85 -1.09 -22.68
C LYS A 229 14.86 -2.41 -23.46
N THR A 230 15.30 -3.52 -22.86
CA THR A 230 15.34 -4.83 -23.52
C THR A 230 13.96 -5.39 -23.83
N PHE A 231 12.91 -4.91 -23.14
CA PHE A 231 11.53 -5.32 -23.34
C PHE A 231 10.80 -4.58 -24.46
N ILE A 232 11.31 -3.41 -24.86
CA ILE A 232 10.65 -2.53 -25.83
C ILE A 232 10.53 -3.24 -27.18
N LEU A 233 9.30 -3.34 -27.70
CA LEU A 233 8.90 -4.03 -28.94
C LEU A 233 9.29 -5.53 -28.99
N LYS A 234 9.63 -6.14 -27.86
CA LYS A 234 10.02 -7.56 -27.77
C LYS A 234 9.14 -8.36 -26.84
N LYS A 235 8.59 -7.74 -25.78
CA LYS A 235 7.72 -8.40 -24.82
C LYS A 235 6.29 -7.96 -25.04
N ASN A 236 5.39 -8.92 -25.05
CA ASN A 236 3.95 -8.70 -25.06
C ASN A 236 3.35 -9.32 -23.82
N TYR A 237 2.59 -8.53 -23.05
CA TYR A 237 1.97 -9.00 -21.80
C TYR A 237 0.82 -9.99 -22.02
N LEU A 238 0.19 -9.99 -23.22
CA LEU A 238 -0.87 -10.94 -23.53
C LEU A 238 -0.36 -12.32 -23.97
N GLU A 239 0.89 -12.38 -24.43
CA GLU A 239 1.54 -13.63 -24.85
C GLU A 239 2.27 -14.33 -23.69
N SER A 240 2.43 -13.64 -22.53
CA SER A 240 3.00 -14.24 -21.34
C SER A 240 2.03 -15.26 -20.74
N ASP A 241 2.54 -16.31 -20.09
CA ASP A 241 1.74 -17.35 -19.40
C ASP A 241 0.82 -16.77 -18.29
N ASP A 242 1.05 -15.54 -17.92
CA ASP A 242 0.30 -14.79 -16.92
C ASP A 242 -0.88 -14.06 -17.58
N LYS A 243 -1.98 -14.79 -17.80
CA LYS A 243 -3.26 -14.24 -18.33
C LYS A 243 -3.91 -13.29 -17.33
N ASN A 244 -3.18 -12.29 -16.91
CA ASN A 244 -3.68 -11.35 -15.92
C ASN A 244 -4.74 -10.42 -16.55
N GLN A 245 -5.90 -10.34 -15.91
CA GLN A 245 -7.06 -9.57 -16.38
C GLN A 245 -6.73 -8.09 -16.60
N ILE A 246 -5.78 -7.52 -15.83
CA ILE A 246 -5.43 -6.09 -15.96
C ILE A 246 -4.94 -5.74 -17.37
N PHE A 247 -4.16 -6.60 -18.03
CA PHE A 247 -3.65 -6.33 -19.37
C PHE A 247 -4.77 -6.43 -20.43
N HIS A 248 -5.74 -7.33 -20.24
CA HIS A 248 -6.92 -7.37 -21.08
C HIS A 248 -7.80 -6.12 -20.92
N ASP A 249 -7.95 -5.62 -19.71
CA ASP A 249 -8.70 -4.39 -19.45
C ASP A 249 -7.98 -3.16 -20.03
N MET A 250 -6.64 -3.12 -19.96
CA MET A 250 -5.83 -2.05 -20.54
C MET A 250 -6.00 -1.97 -22.06
N ILE A 251 -5.91 -3.09 -22.79
CA ILE A 251 -6.09 -3.08 -24.26
C ILE A 251 -7.55 -2.81 -24.67
N ALA A 252 -8.51 -3.10 -23.78
CA ALA A 252 -9.91 -2.74 -23.95
C ALA A 252 -10.17 -1.24 -23.68
N GLY A 253 -9.15 -0.45 -23.36
CA GLY A 253 -9.24 0.99 -23.07
C GLY A 253 -9.94 1.31 -21.76
N LYS A 254 -9.93 0.40 -20.79
CA LYS A 254 -10.44 0.63 -19.44
C LYS A 254 -9.36 1.25 -18.54
N GLU A 255 -9.82 1.92 -17.50
CA GLU A 255 -9.00 2.36 -16.38
C GLU A 255 -9.27 1.50 -15.14
N GLY A 256 -8.29 1.37 -14.25
CA GLY A 256 -8.43 0.57 -13.05
C GLY A 256 -7.11 0.29 -12.35
N TYR A 257 -7.15 -0.68 -11.45
CA TYR A 257 -5.97 -1.20 -10.78
C TYR A 257 -6.12 -2.69 -10.50
N GLY A 258 -5.00 -3.35 -10.23
CA GLY A 258 -4.98 -4.77 -9.88
C GLY A 258 -3.57 -5.29 -9.64
N PHE A 259 -3.50 -6.53 -9.18
CA PHE A 259 -2.22 -7.21 -8.96
C PHE A 259 -1.82 -8.03 -10.19
N TYR A 260 -0.52 -8.08 -10.45
CA TYR A 260 0.08 -8.94 -11.46
C TYR A 260 1.43 -9.46 -10.98
N ASN A 261 1.88 -10.57 -11.55
CA ASN A 261 3.19 -11.12 -11.25
C ASN A 261 4.20 -10.73 -12.35
N GLU A 262 5.34 -10.23 -11.95
CA GLU A 262 6.44 -9.98 -12.85
C GLU A 262 7.74 -10.55 -12.29
N MET A 263 8.34 -11.50 -13.00
CA MET A 263 9.57 -12.20 -12.61
C MET A 263 9.50 -12.80 -11.18
N GLY A 264 8.33 -13.34 -10.80
CA GLY A 264 8.11 -13.94 -9.48
C GLY A 264 7.83 -12.95 -8.36
N LYS A 265 7.69 -11.65 -8.66
CA LYS A 265 7.32 -10.60 -7.72
C LYS A 265 5.89 -10.16 -7.94
N GLU A 266 5.10 -10.13 -6.90
CA GLU A 266 3.75 -9.59 -6.94
C GLU A 266 3.80 -8.05 -6.89
N ARG A 267 3.10 -7.41 -7.83
CA ARG A 267 3.08 -5.97 -8.02
C ARG A 267 1.64 -5.46 -8.10
N LEU A 268 1.38 -4.35 -7.45
CA LEU A 268 0.14 -3.60 -7.62
C LEU A 268 0.36 -2.59 -8.74
N ALA A 269 -0.53 -2.59 -9.74
CA ALA A 269 -0.52 -1.64 -10.83
C ALA A 269 -1.84 -0.86 -10.89
N ALA A 270 -1.75 0.42 -11.22
CA ALA A 270 -2.88 1.22 -11.68
C ALA A 270 -2.63 1.62 -13.14
N TYR A 271 -3.69 1.64 -13.93
CA TYR A 271 -3.61 1.84 -15.37
C TYR A 271 -4.74 2.72 -15.91
N THR A 272 -4.44 3.44 -16.99
CA THR A 272 -5.39 4.32 -17.67
C THR A 272 -5.08 4.39 -19.16
N PRO A 273 -6.10 4.53 -20.03
CA PRO A 273 -5.89 4.65 -21.48
C PRO A 273 -5.36 6.02 -21.86
N ILE A 274 -4.54 6.07 -22.93
CA ILE A 274 -4.08 7.26 -23.59
C ILE A 274 -5.05 7.54 -24.75
N LYS A 275 -5.74 8.69 -24.69
CA LYS A 275 -6.85 8.99 -25.62
C LYS A 275 -6.38 9.23 -27.05
N ALA A 276 -5.23 9.88 -27.22
CA ALA A 276 -4.72 10.25 -28.53
C ALA A 276 -4.42 9.05 -29.43
N ASN A 277 -3.89 7.96 -28.88
CA ASN A 277 -3.43 6.82 -29.67
C ASN A 277 -4.05 5.48 -29.26
N GLY A 278 -4.83 5.44 -28.14
CA GLY A 278 -5.45 4.23 -27.62
C GLY A 278 -4.47 3.23 -27.00
N TRP A 279 -3.25 3.67 -26.71
CA TRP A 279 -2.32 2.95 -25.85
C TRP A 279 -2.78 3.01 -24.39
N SER A 280 -2.11 2.29 -23.53
CA SER A 280 -2.35 2.37 -22.10
C SER A 280 -1.05 2.56 -21.36
N VAL A 281 -1.10 3.38 -20.32
CA VAL A 281 -0.03 3.51 -19.35
C VAL A 281 -0.42 2.78 -18.08
N PHE A 282 0.50 2.08 -17.47
CA PHE A 282 0.37 1.63 -16.10
C PHE A 282 1.56 2.03 -15.25
N VAL A 283 1.30 2.23 -13.98
CA VAL A 283 2.31 2.51 -12.96
C VAL A 283 2.19 1.43 -11.91
N SER A 284 3.30 0.79 -11.57
CA SER A 284 3.29 -0.33 -10.65
C SER A 284 4.32 -0.20 -9.54
N GLN A 285 4.08 -0.86 -8.41
CA GLN A 285 4.98 -0.96 -7.26
C GLN A 285 4.95 -2.37 -6.69
N GLU A 286 6.08 -2.87 -6.17
CA GLU A 286 6.12 -4.19 -5.55
C GLU A 286 5.27 -4.20 -4.26
N GLU A 287 4.45 -5.24 -4.11
CA GLU A 287 3.65 -5.45 -2.91
C GLU A 287 4.51 -5.54 -1.65
N SER A 288 5.69 -6.15 -1.77
CA SER A 288 6.66 -6.29 -0.68
C SER A 288 7.06 -4.96 -0.05
N GLU A 289 7.07 -3.86 -0.80
CA GLU A 289 7.47 -2.54 -0.35
C GLU A 289 6.44 -1.96 0.64
N PHE A 290 5.17 -1.87 0.27
CA PHE A 290 4.17 -1.35 1.19
C PHE A 290 3.82 -2.31 2.33
N LYS A 291 3.94 -3.63 2.11
CA LYS A 291 3.89 -4.62 3.21
C LYS A 291 5.07 -4.48 4.18
N ALA A 292 6.25 -4.04 3.72
CA ALA A 292 7.38 -3.76 4.61
C ALA A 292 7.11 -2.57 5.54
N ALA A 293 6.44 -1.53 5.05
CA ALA A 293 6.01 -0.40 5.86
C ALA A 293 5.01 -0.85 6.96
N SER A 294 4.01 -1.68 6.60
CA SER A 294 3.09 -2.27 7.58
C SER A 294 3.82 -3.12 8.62
N ARG A 295 4.77 -3.96 8.21
CA ARG A 295 5.58 -4.76 9.14
C ARG A 295 6.41 -3.91 10.10
N SER A 296 6.87 -2.73 9.67
CA SER A 296 7.59 -1.80 10.55
C SER A 296 6.68 -1.27 11.65
N ILE A 297 5.46 -0.85 11.31
CA ILE A 297 4.44 -0.42 12.29
C ILE A 297 4.13 -1.56 13.27
N GLN A 298 3.92 -2.77 12.76
CA GLN A 298 3.65 -3.95 13.61
C GLN A 298 4.78 -4.25 14.59
N ARG A 299 6.05 -4.13 14.18
CA ARG A 299 7.20 -4.33 15.08
C ARG A 299 7.17 -3.35 16.25
N VAL A 300 6.87 -2.08 15.99
CA VAL A 300 6.73 -1.06 17.03
C VAL A 300 5.59 -1.40 18.01
N LEU A 301 4.43 -1.80 17.49
CA LEU A 301 3.28 -2.19 18.30
C LEU A 301 3.56 -3.43 19.16
N ILE A 302 4.24 -4.44 18.62
CA ILE A 302 4.64 -5.65 19.35
C ILE A 302 5.66 -5.29 20.45
N THR A 303 6.62 -4.44 20.17
CA THR A 303 7.60 -3.97 21.18
C THR A 303 6.89 -3.23 22.32
N LEU A 304 5.96 -2.33 21.98
CA LEU A 304 5.16 -1.60 22.96
C LEU A 304 4.29 -2.56 23.80
N PHE A 305 3.71 -3.58 23.18
CA PHE A 305 2.96 -4.61 23.89
C PHE A 305 3.78 -5.29 24.97
N PHE A 306 4.98 -5.78 24.64
CA PHE A 306 5.84 -6.42 25.64
C PHE A 306 6.23 -5.46 26.76
N PHE A 307 6.50 -4.19 26.45
CA PHE A 307 6.80 -3.18 27.43
C PHE A 307 5.64 -2.95 28.42
N VAL A 308 4.42 -2.80 27.90
CA VAL A 308 3.22 -2.64 28.73
C VAL A 308 2.94 -3.87 29.59
N VAL A 309 3.13 -5.07 29.04
CA VAL A 309 2.95 -6.32 29.80
C VAL A 309 3.97 -6.42 30.94
N ILE A 310 5.23 -6.09 30.70
CA ILE A 310 6.27 -6.08 31.75
C ILE A 310 5.90 -5.10 32.85
N ILE A 311 5.47 -3.90 32.51
CA ILE A 311 5.03 -2.90 33.52
C ILE A 311 3.84 -3.44 34.31
N ALA A 312 2.84 -4.03 33.66
CA ALA A 312 1.68 -4.59 34.33
C ALA A 312 2.07 -5.73 35.30
N VAL A 313 3.01 -6.59 34.91
CA VAL A 313 3.56 -7.66 35.77
C VAL A 313 4.25 -7.06 37.00
N VAL A 314 5.09 -6.04 36.81
CA VAL A 314 5.82 -5.38 37.88
C VAL A 314 4.82 -4.71 38.85
N ILE A 315 3.87 -3.96 38.36
CA ILE A 315 2.83 -3.32 39.20
C ILE A 315 2.05 -4.37 39.97
N THR A 316 1.59 -5.43 39.32
CA THR A 316 0.81 -6.51 39.95
C THR A 316 1.65 -7.23 41.03
N PHE A 317 2.95 -7.43 40.81
CA PHE A 317 3.85 -8.03 41.77
C PHE A 317 3.98 -7.17 43.04
N PHE A 318 4.22 -5.85 42.90
CA PHE A 318 4.29 -4.94 44.06
C PHE A 318 2.94 -4.82 44.77
N PHE A 319 1.84 -4.75 44.05
CA PHE A 319 0.49 -4.69 44.60
C PHE A 319 0.16 -5.96 45.41
N THR A 320 0.52 -7.13 44.90
CA THR A 320 0.34 -8.40 45.60
C THR A 320 1.12 -8.48 46.86
N ARG A 321 2.40 -8.08 46.84
CA ARG A 321 3.26 -8.06 48.07
C ARG A 321 2.85 -6.99 49.08
N GLY A 322 2.51 -5.79 48.60
CA GLY A 322 2.21 -4.66 49.50
C GLY A 322 0.84 -4.67 50.13
N ILE A 323 -0.14 -5.28 49.45
CA ILE A 323 -1.55 -5.21 49.88
C ILE A 323 -2.14 -6.59 50.13
N THR A 324 -2.06 -7.49 49.18
CA THR A 324 -2.78 -8.77 49.22
C THR A 324 -2.24 -9.70 50.32
N LEU A 325 -0.92 -9.81 50.46
CA LEU A 325 -0.30 -10.65 51.49
C LEU A 325 -0.60 -10.15 52.91
N PRO A 326 -0.42 -8.85 53.26
CA PRO A 326 -0.79 -8.36 54.58
C PRO A 326 -2.27 -8.55 54.92
N ILE A 327 -3.17 -8.31 53.96
CA ILE A 327 -4.60 -8.55 54.15
C ILE A 327 -4.88 -10.01 54.49
N GLN A 328 -4.26 -10.96 53.80
CA GLN A 328 -4.42 -12.40 54.07
C GLN A 328 -3.94 -12.76 55.49
N GLN A 329 -2.82 -12.14 55.97
CA GLN A 329 -2.32 -12.33 57.32
C GLN A 329 -3.29 -11.79 58.38
N ILE A 330 -3.88 -10.62 58.15
CA ILE A 330 -4.90 -10.03 59.04
C ILE A 330 -6.13 -10.92 59.08
N VAL A 331 -6.63 -11.36 57.95
CA VAL A 331 -7.83 -12.27 57.91
C VAL A 331 -7.56 -13.58 58.61
N SER A 332 -6.35 -14.16 58.45
CA SER A 332 -5.94 -15.38 59.16
C SER A 332 -5.84 -15.16 60.65
N GLY A 333 -5.26 -14.02 61.07
CA GLY A 333 -5.19 -13.61 62.47
C GLY A 333 -6.60 -13.44 63.08
N LEU A 334 -7.50 -12.73 62.44
CA LEU A 334 -8.87 -12.55 62.89
C LEU A 334 -9.64 -13.91 63.03
N LYS A 335 -9.42 -14.83 62.09
CA LYS A 335 -10.02 -16.16 62.17
C LYS A 335 -9.48 -16.92 63.42
N LYS A 336 -8.19 -16.84 63.69
CA LYS A 336 -7.58 -17.47 64.89
C LYS A 336 -8.17 -16.87 66.18
N THR A 337 -8.22 -15.53 66.28
CA THR A 337 -8.81 -14.83 67.42
C THR A 337 -10.26 -15.15 67.62
N ALA A 338 -11.03 -15.29 66.54
CA ALA A 338 -12.45 -15.70 66.64
C ALA A 338 -12.60 -17.11 67.20
N VAL A 339 -11.76 -18.06 66.84
CA VAL A 339 -11.74 -19.43 67.40
C VAL A 339 -11.35 -19.40 68.90
N GLU A 340 -10.33 -18.62 69.26
CA GLU A 340 -9.89 -18.48 70.65
C GLU A 340 -10.98 -17.82 71.51
N LEU A 341 -11.67 -16.80 70.99
CA LEU A 341 -12.81 -16.15 71.64
C LEU A 341 -13.98 -17.13 71.87
N HIS A 342 -14.28 -17.94 70.82
CA HIS A 342 -15.36 -18.96 70.94
C HIS A 342 -14.99 -20.00 72.02
N SER A 343 -13.76 -20.47 72.10
CA SER A 343 -13.27 -21.41 73.11
C SER A 343 -13.32 -20.78 74.53
N GLY A 344 -12.88 -19.52 74.62
CA GLY A 344 -12.93 -18.76 75.92
C GLY A 344 -14.36 -18.56 76.38
N SER A 345 -15.29 -18.20 75.48
CA SER A 345 -16.73 -18.06 75.80
C SER A 345 -17.36 -19.38 76.25
N SER A 346 -17.00 -20.50 75.65
CA SER A 346 -17.47 -21.82 76.03
C SER A 346 -16.95 -22.19 77.43
N SER A 347 -15.68 -21.87 77.74
CA SER A 347 -15.09 -22.09 79.08
C SER A 347 -15.74 -21.25 80.17
N ILE A 348 -16.08 -19.99 79.85
CA ILE A 348 -16.82 -19.11 80.77
C ILE A 348 -18.21 -19.66 81.02
N ALA A 349 -18.92 -20.12 79.97
CA ALA A 349 -20.24 -20.72 80.14
C ALA A 349 -20.20 -21.98 81.01
N ASN A 350 -19.21 -22.84 80.81
CA ASN A 350 -19.03 -24.06 81.63
C ASN A 350 -18.68 -23.69 83.09
N SER A 351 -17.83 -22.71 83.28
CA SER A 351 -17.49 -22.22 84.66
C SER A 351 -18.70 -21.58 85.33
N GLY A 352 -19.48 -20.82 84.54
CA GLY A 352 -20.76 -20.27 85.05
C GLY A 352 -21.77 -21.33 85.49
N GLN A 353 -21.87 -22.43 84.71
CA GLN A 353 -22.75 -23.56 85.08
C GLN A 353 -22.23 -24.28 86.32
N THR A 354 -20.90 -24.47 86.42
CA THR A 354 -20.29 -25.08 87.61
C THR A 354 -20.54 -24.19 88.84
N LEU A 355 -20.38 -22.88 88.73
CA LEU A 355 -20.66 -21.94 89.81
C LEU A 355 -22.14 -21.96 90.23
N ALA A 356 -23.03 -22.02 89.26
CA ALA A 356 -24.47 -22.13 89.55
C ALA A 356 -24.77 -23.43 90.30
N ASN A 357 -24.19 -24.53 89.87
CA ASN A 357 -24.38 -25.81 90.57
C ASN A 357 -23.80 -25.76 92.00
N ASN A 358 -22.61 -25.25 92.20
CA ASN A 358 -21.94 -25.07 93.50
C ASN A 358 -22.77 -24.14 94.41
N SER A 359 -23.36 -23.06 93.84
CA SER A 359 -24.23 -22.12 94.59
C SER A 359 -25.52 -22.78 95.02
N SER A 360 -26.09 -23.65 94.16
CA SER A 360 -27.29 -24.44 94.56
C SER A 360 -26.95 -25.43 95.63
N GLU A 361 -25.81 -26.10 95.57
CA GLU A 361 -25.35 -27.02 96.62
C GLU A 361 -25.04 -26.30 97.93
N GLN A 362 -24.42 -25.11 97.90
CA GLN A 362 -24.26 -24.26 99.04
C GLN A 362 -25.58 -23.79 99.67
N ALA A 363 -26.59 -23.43 98.85
CA ALA A 363 -27.91 -23.07 99.31
C ALA A 363 -28.57 -24.23 100.03
N ALA A 364 -28.56 -25.45 99.49
CA ALA A 364 -29.05 -26.65 100.10
C ALA A 364 -28.36 -26.96 101.43
N SER A 365 -27.00 -26.83 101.50
CA SER A 365 -26.24 -27.01 102.75
C SER A 365 -26.59 -25.96 103.77
N LEU A 366 -26.88 -24.74 103.38
CA LEU A 366 -27.25 -23.65 104.26
C LEU A 366 -28.71 -23.94 104.81
N GLU A 367 -29.63 -24.41 103.98
CA GLU A 367 -30.96 -24.83 104.45
C GLU A 367 -30.85 -25.99 105.44
N GLU A 368 -30.02 -27.00 105.19
CA GLU A 368 -29.76 -28.11 106.08
C GLU A 368 -29.15 -27.62 107.43
N THR A 369 -28.13 -26.69 107.30
CA THR A 369 -27.53 -26.08 108.54
C THR A 369 -28.59 -25.28 109.28
N ALA A 370 -29.43 -24.49 108.66
CA ALA A 370 -30.48 -23.73 109.27
C ALA A 370 -31.54 -24.67 109.94
N ALA A 371 -31.90 -25.74 109.36
CA ALA A 371 -32.78 -26.74 109.91
C ALA A 371 -32.11 -27.41 111.16
N SER A 372 -30.84 -27.76 111.10
CA SER A 372 -30.09 -28.29 112.18
C SER A 372 -29.95 -27.29 113.35
N LEU A 373 -29.76 -26.00 113.05
CA LEU A 373 -29.74 -24.93 114.04
C LEU A 373 -31.11 -24.74 114.73
N GLU A 374 -32.22 -24.82 114.00
CA GLU A 374 -33.61 -24.83 114.56
C GLU A 374 -33.82 -26.02 115.51
N GLU A 375 -33.38 -27.22 115.07
CA GLU A 375 -33.49 -28.45 115.90
C GLU A 375 -32.66 -28.28 117.20
N ILE A 376 -31.36 -27.78 117.09
CA ILE A 376 -30.50 -27.49 118.24
C ILE A 376 -31.20 -26.45 119.16
N THR A 377 -31.77 -25.37 118.51
CA THR A 377 -32.48 -24.36 119.30
C THR A 377 -33.68 -24.92 120.04
N SER A 378 -34.48 -25.79 119.32
CA SER A 378 -35.57 -26.49 119.92
C SER A 378 -35.20 -27.43 121.05
N MET A 379 -34.12 -28.19 120.87
CA MET A 379 -33.51 -29.04 121.94
C MET A 379 -32.98 -28.21 123.06
N THR A 380 -32.33 -27.08 122.80
CA THR A 380 -31.77 -26.17 123.87
C THR A 380 -32.96 -25.58 124.68
N ASN A 381 -34.02 -25.14 124.02
CA ASN A 381 -35.22 -24.66 124.74
C ASN A 381 -35.90 -25.76 125.58
N ARG A 382 -36.00 -27.00 125.09
CA ARG A 382 -36.44 -28.14 125.82
C ARG A 382 -35.59 -28.49 127.01
N ASN A 383 -34.23 -28.40 126.81
CA ASN A 383 -33.31 -28.65 127.92
C ASN A 383 -33.39 -27.53 128.94
N SER A 384 -33.60 -26.28 128.56
CA SER A 384 -33.81 -25.14 129.48
C SER A 384 -35.10 -25.27 130.26
N GLU A 385 -36.15 -25.75 129.57
CA GLU A 385 -37.41 -26.00 130.24
C GLU A 385 -37.32 -27.19 131.18
N ASN A 386 -36.65 -28.25 130.79
CA ASN A 386 -36.36 -29.41 131.69
C ASN A 386 -35.46 -29.00 132.86
N ALA A 387 -34.46 -28.09 132.67
CA ALA A 387 -33.64 -27.56 133.75
C ALA A 387 -34.39 -26.59 134.71
N SER A 388 -35.41 -25.93 134.24
CA SER A 388 -36.30 -25.05 135.01
C SER A 388 -37.32 -25.82 135.83
N ASN A 389 -37.59 -27.06 135.42
CA ASN A 389 -38.58 -27.95 136.11
C ASN A 389 -37.93 -28.94 137.06
N ALA A 390 -36.60 -29.00 137.22
CA ALA A 390 -35.85 -29.78 138.20
C ALA A 390 -35.42 -28.90 139.41
#